data_30e40442abf24f1b5afb4b97b74a4283
#
_entry.id   30e40442abf24f1b5afb4b97b74a4283
#
_cell.length_a   1.000
_cell.length_b   1.000
_cell.length_c   1.000
_cell.angle_alpha   90.00
_cell.angle_beta   90.00
_cell.angle_gamma   90.00
#
_symmetry.space_group_name_H-M   'P 1'
#
loop_
_entity.id
_entity.type
_entity.pdbx_description
1 polymer ?
#
loop_
_entity_poly.entity_id
_entity_poly.type
_entity_poly.pdbx_seq_one_letter_code
_entity_poly.pdbx_strand_id
1 'polypeptide(L)'
;FVITHGTDTLAFTASALAMALEGLDKPVILTGAMVPLEQPGSDGERNLADALRIAGEAEPGVWIQFAGQLLRGPRARKVHSAAHDAFSGWPSERMPRRAGPRLIRHAFGRASIAVLPVAPGCAMQVIDHAMKVCDGIVLRCYGSGTVPNDPVLAGALEAAAARAIPVVAVSQTLEGGTTLGTYEAGAILLRHGVIDGRDMTLEAAYAKLALALATCPDLAAQRAFVEAPLCGEFGPTT
;
A
#
# COMPACT_ATOMS: atom_id res chain seq x y z
N PHE A 1 -5.34 8.74 -19.51
CA PHE A 1 -4.28 7.75 -19.78
C PHE A 1 -4.80 6.36 -19.44
N VAL A 2 -4.45 5.36 -20.28
CA VAL A 2 -4.73 3.95 -20.00
C VAL A 2 -3.39 3.20 -20.01
N ILE A 3 -3.18 2.36 -18.99
CA ILE A 3 -1.97 1.56 -18.81
C ILE A 3 -2.38 0.10 -18.69
N THR A 4 -1.94 -0.74 -19.65
CA THR A 4 -2.08 -2.19 -19.52
C THR A 4 -0.95 -2.76 -18.68
N HIS A 5 -1.27 -3.67 -17.75
CA HIS A 5 -0.33 -4.13 -16.74
C HIS A 5 -0.62 -5.59 -16.33
N GLY A 6 0.42 -6.31 -15.93
CA GLY A 6 0.25 -7.63 -15.34
C GLY A 6 -0.49 -7.55 -13.99
N THR A 7 -1.42 -8.47 -13.75
CA THR A 7 -2.36 -8.38 -12.63
C THR A 7 -1.73 -8.52 -11.24
N ASP A 8 -0.60 -9.24 -11.11
CA ASP A 8 -0.01 -9.54 -9.79
C ASP A 8 0.54 -8.31 -9.07
N THR A 9 1.07 -7.34 -9.81
CA THR A 9 1.64 -6.12 -9.25
C THR A 9 0.86 -4.85 -9.64
N LEU A 10 -0.29 -4.99 -10.28
CA LEU A 10 -1.12 -3.89 -10.75
C LEU A 10 -1.51 -2.94 -9.59
N ALA A 11 -1.93 -3.47 -8.45
CA ALA A 11 -2.31 -2.67 -7.28
C ALA A 11 -1.10 -1.92 -6.65
N PHE A 12 0.09 -2.51 -6.67
CA PHE A 12 1.32 -1.82 -6.25
C PHE A 12 1.64 -0.64 -7.17
N THR A 13 1.57 -0.86 -8.49
CA THR A 13 1.83 0.20 -9.47
C THR A 13 0.78 1.31 -9.38
N ALA A 14 -0.49 0.97 -9.21
CA ALA A 14 -1.55 1.95 -9.04
C ALA A 14 -1.35 2.79 -7.77
N SER A 15 -1.00 2.18 -6.64
CA SER A 15 -0.67 2.87 -5.40
C SER A 15 0.54 3.78 -5.55
N ALA A 16 1.60 3.29 -6.18
CA ALA A 16 2.82 4.07 -6.44
C ALA A 16 2.54 5.29 -7.31
N LEU A 17 1.82 5.13 -8.40
CA LEU A 17 1.45 6.25 -9.29
C LEU A 17 0.57 7.27 -8.57
N ALA A 18 -0.43 6.82 -7.79
CA ALA A 18 -1.30 7.73 -7.05
C ALA A 18 -0.53 8.63 -6.07
N MET A 19 0.51 8.12 -5.44
CA MET A 19 1.35 8.86 -4.50
C MET A 19 2.39 9.73 -5.19
N ALA A 20 2.95 9.26 -6.30
CA ALA A 20 4.02 9.95 -7.01
C ALA A 20 3.54 11.12 -7.88
N LEU A 21 2.28 11.09 -8.35
CA LEU A 21 1.71 12.10 -9.25
C LEU A 21 0.88 13.13 -8.46
N GLU A 22 1.54 14.14 -7.93
CA GLU A 22 0.90 15.25 -7.23
C GLU A 22 0.36 16.29 -8.21
N GLY A 23 -0.85 16.80 -7.97
CA GLY A 23 -1.49 17.77 -8.88
C GLY A 23 -1.95 17.16 -10.21
N LEU A 24 -2.18 15.85 -10.23
CA LEU A 24 -2.70 15.15 -11.41
C LEU A 24 -4.10 15.68 -11.75
N ASP A 25 -4.26 16.20 -12.96
CA ASP A 25 -5.49 16.83 -13.46
C ASP A 25 -6.27 15.95 -14.45
N LYS A 26 -5.82 14.72 -14.66
CA LYS A 26 -6.41 13.75 -15.58
C LYS A 26 -6.51 12.36 -14.94
N PRO A 27 -7.47 11.53 -15.37
CA PRO A 27 -7.51 10.14 -14.93
C PRO A 27 -6.37 9.32 -15.54
N VAL A 28 -5.77 8.47 -14.72
CA VAL A 28 -4.84 7.40 -15.11
C VAL A 28 -5.51 6.09 -14.73
N ILE A 29 -5.87 5.31 -15.74
CA ILE A 29 -6.60 4.05 -15.59
C ILE A 29 -5.64 2.90 -15.83
N LEU A 30 -5.43 2.06 -14.83
CA LEU A 30 -4.70 0.81 -15.00
C LEU A 30 -5.70 -0.33 -15.24
N THR A 31 -5.30 -1.25 -16.13
CA THR A 31 -6.10 -2.45 -16.42
C THR A 31 -5.19 -3.61 -16.82
N GLY A 32 -5.75 -4.76 -17.03
CA GLY A 32 -5.04 -5.97 -17.45
C GLY A 32 -6.02 -7.10 -17.71
N ALA A 33 -5.50 -8.33 -17.79
CA ALA A 33 -6.31 -9.52 -18.00
C ALA A 33 -5.87 -10.65 -17.08
N MET A 34 -6.82 -11.44 -16.59
CA MET A 34 -6.55 -12.68 -15.88
C MET A 34 -6.22 -13.82 -16.86
N VAL A 35 -6.85 -13.80 -18.03
CA VAL A 35 -6.57 -14.73 -19.12
C VAL A 35 -5.94 -13.93 -20.28
N PRO A 36 -4.76 -14.34 -20.81
CA PRO A 36 -4.10 -13.66 -21.92
C PRO A 36 -5.03 -13.44 -23.12
N LEU A 37 -4.84 -12.33 -23.85
CA LEU A 37 -5.71 -11.94 -24.97
C LEU A 37 -5.81 -13.00 -26.07
N GLU A 38 -4.74 -13.77 -26.28
CA GLU A 38 -4.66 -14.80 -27.31
C GLU A 38 -5.41 -16.08 -26.94
N GLN A 39 -5.90 -16.19 -25.70
CA GLN A 39 -6.58 -17.39 -25.20
C GLN A 39 -8.11 -17.25 -25.26
N PRO A 40 -8.84 -18.31 -25.61
CA PRO A 40 -10.30 -18.31 -25.53
C PRO A 40 -10.79 -18.00 -24.12
N GLY A 41 -11.79 -17.13 -24.00
CA GLY A 41 -12.36 -16.73 -22.73
C GLY A 41 -11.57 -15.60 -22.04
N SER A 42 -10.65 -14.93 -22.75
CA SER A 42 -9.96 -13.77 -22.23
C SER A 42 -10.91 -12.67 -21.81
N ASP A 43 -10.62 -12.07 -20.66
CA ASP A 43 -11.28 -10.87 -20.12
C ASP A 43 -10.60 -9.57 -20.63
N GLY A 44 -9.49 -9.68 -21.35
CA GLY A 44 -8.64 -8.56 -21.69
C GLY A 44 -9.28 -7.53 -22.63
N GLU A 45 -9.99 -7.98 -23.67
CA GLU A 45 -10.68 -7.05 -24.60
C GLU A 45 -11.73 -6.21 -23.87
N ARG A 46 -12.54 -6.83 -23.03
CA ARG A 46 -13.56 -6.14 -22.24
C ARG A 46 -12.93 -5.16 -21.26
N ASN A 47 -11.92 -5.59 -20.49
CA ASN A 47 -11.24 -4.75 -19.53
C ASN A 47 -10.58 -3.54 -20.21
N LEU A 48 -9.96 -3.73 -21.37
CA LEU A 48 -9.34 -2.64 -22.13
C LEU A 48 -10.39 -1.68 -22.70
N ALA A 49 -11.47 -2.19 -23.28
CA ALA A 49 -12.56 -1.36 -23.79
C ALA A 49 -13.20 -0.50 -22.70
N ASP A 50 -13.48 -1.11 -21.53
CA ASP A 50 -14.00 -0.39 -20.36
C ASP A 50 -13.01 0.67 -19.85
N ALA A 51 -11.70 0.36 -19.80
CA ALA A 51 -10.68 1.30 -19.38
C ALA A 51 -10.55 2.51 -20.33
N LEU A 52 -10.62 2.29 -21.65
CA LEU A 52 -10.60 3.35 -22.65
C LEU A 52 -11.84 4.25 -22.54
N ARG A 53 -13.02 3.68 -22.34
CA ARG A 53 -14.26 4.43 -22.14
C ARG A 53 -14.18 5.28 -20.87
N ILE A 54 -13.83 4.66 -19.73
CA ILE A 54 -13.84 5.34 -18.44
C ILE A 54 -12.74 6.41 -18.32
N ALA A 55 -11.66 6.30 -19.09
CA ALA A 55 -10.61 7.31 -19.14
C ALA A 55 -11.09 8.68 -19.67
N GLY A 56 -12.22 8.71 -20.39
CA GLY A 56 -12.88 9.96 -20.81
C GLY A 56 -13.88 10.52 -19.82
N GLU A 57 -14.27 9.72 -18.82
CA GLU A 57 -15.40 10.04 -17.91
C GLU A 57 -14.96 10.19 -16.45
N ALA A 58 -13.90 9.46 -16.04
CA ALA A 58 -13.47 9.41 -14.64
C ALA A 58 -12.87 10.74 -14.15
N GLU A 59 -13.02 10.98 -12.85
CA GLU A 59 -12.34 12.10 -12.18
C GLU A 59 -10.83 11.96 -12.21
N PRO A 60 -10.07 13.07 -12.11
CA PRO A 60 -8.62 13.05 -11.97
C PRO A 60 -8.16 12.14 -10.83
N GLY A 61 -7.16 11.33 -11.08
CA GLY A 61 -6.62 10.38 -10.11
C GLY A 61 -6.15 9.09 -10.77
N VAL A 62 -5.67 8.16 -9.94
CA VAL A 62 -5.21 6.85 -10.38
C VAL A 62 -6.23 5.79 -10.00
N TRP A 63 -6.67 5.04 -10.99
CA TRP A 63 -7.75 4.07 -10.88
C TRP A 63 -7.35 2.72 -11.45
N ILE A 64 -8.00 1.68 -10.99
CA ILE A 64 -7.97 0.36 -11.61
C ILE A 64 -9.37 0.09 -12.19
N GLN A 65 -9.44 -0.12 -13.51
CA GLN A 65 -10.64 -0.62 -14.17
C GLN A 65 -10.48 -2.11 -14.39
N PHE A 66 -11.29 -2.93 -13.76
CA PHE A 66 -11.19 -4.39 -13.87
C PHE A 66 -12.54 -5.07 -13.64
N ALA A 67 -12.88 -6.05 -14.48
CA ALA A 67 -14.14 -6.81 -14.39
C ALA A 67 -15.41 -5.92 -14.24
N GLY A 68 -15.45 -4.79 -14.95
CA GLY A 68 -16.56 -3.83 -14.88
C GLY A 68 -16.56 -2.91 -13.66
N GLN A 69 -15.57 -3.01 -12.78
CA GLN A 69 -15.46 -2.17 -11.59
C GLN A 69 -14.38 -1.10 -11.76
N LEU A 70 -14.66 0.12 -11.32
CA LEU A 70 -13.69 1.21 -11.21
C LEU A 70 -13.27 1.37 -9.74
N LEU A 71 -12.04 0.99 -9.43
CA LEU A 71 -11.49 0.96 -8.09
C LEU A 71 -10.44 2.06 -7.92
N ARG A 72 -10.40 2.72 -6.75
CA ARG A 72 -9.32 3.65 -6.41
C ARG A 72 -7.99 2.90 -6.31
N GLY A 73 -6.95 3.34 -7.03
CA GLY A 73 -5.66 2.68 -7.08
C GLY A 73 -5.08 2.37 -5.69
N PRO A 74 -4.96 3.34 -4.77
CA PRO A 74 -4.37 3.11 -3.44
C PRO A 74 -5.30 2.36 -2.46
N ARG A 75 -6.53 2.03 -2.88
CA ARG A 75 -7.48 1.23 -2.08
C ARG A 75 -7.79 -0.13 -2.70
N ALA A 76 -7.18 -0.44 -3.83
CA ALA A 76 -7.42 -1.69 -4.54
C ALA A 76 -6.41 -2.77 -4.16
N ARG A 77 -6.85 -4.02 -4.21
CA ARG A 77 -6.06 -5.21 -3.95
C ARG A 77 -6.47 -6.36 -4.85
N LYS A 78 -5.49 -7.17 -5.28
CA LYS A 78 -5.79 -8.46 -5.89
C LYS A 78 -6.18 -9.46 -4.79
N VAL A 79 -7.42 -9.91 -4.79
CA VAL A 79 -7.99 -10.80 -3.77
C VAL A 79 -8.21 -12.23 -4.27
N HIS A 80 -8.10 -12.46 -5.58
CA HIS A 80 -8.26 -13.77 -6.18
C HIS A 80 -7.17 -14.05 -7.22
N SER A 81 -6.64 -15.28 -7.21
CA SER A 81 -5.53 -15.66 -8.11
C SER A 81 -5.97 -16.12 -9.50
N ALA A 82 -7.25 -16.45 -9.70
CA ALA A 82 -7.74 -17.05 -10.94
C ALA A 82 -9.08 -16.48 -11.45
N ALA A 83 -9.94 -15.93 -10.60
CA ALA A 83 -11.23 -15.39 -11.04
C ALA A 83 -11.06 -14.12 -11.90
N HIS A 84 -11.99 -13.86 -12.81
CA HIS A 84 -11.98 -12.65 -13.63
C HIS A 84 -12.21 -11.39 -12.79
N ASP A 85 -13.05 -11.44 -11.74
CA ASP A 85 -13.26 -10.40 -10.75
C ASP A 85 -12.19 -10.43 -9.63
N ALA A 86 -10.94 -10.43 -10.03
CA ALA A 86 -9.80 -10.70 -9.14
C ALA A 86 -9.43 -9.54 -8.21
N PHE A 87 -10.01 -8.36 -8.37
CA PHE A 87 -9.69 -7.18 -7.58
C PHE A 87 -10.87 -6.71 -6.74
N SER A 88 -10.57 -6.27 -5.51
CA SER A 88 -11.51 -5.57 -4.65
C SER A 88 -10.94 -4.23 -4.22
N GLY A 89 -11.80 -3.28 -3.90
CA GLY A 89 -11.44 -1.97 -3.39
C GLY A 89 -12.24 -1.61 -2.15
N TRP A 90 -11.69 -0.77 -1.31
CA TRP A 90 -12.32 -0.30 -0.08
C TRP A 90 -12.65 1.19 -0.15
N PRO A 91 -13.66 1.63 0.60
CA PRO A 91 -14.03 3.04 0.66
C PRO A 91 -12.87 3.93 1.10
N SER A 92 -12.90 5.17 0.64
CA SER A 92 -11.95 6.22 1.02
C SER A 92 -12.73 7.49 1.37
N GLU A 93 -12.36 8.16 2.46
CA GLU A 93 -12.91 9.49 2.78
C GLU A 93 -12.42 10.58 1.84
N ARG A 94 -11.19 10.41 1.34
CA ARG A 94 -10.57 11.46 0.55
C ARG A 94 -10.68 11.18 -0.93
N MET A 95 -10.99 12.23 -1.64
CA MET A 95 -10.83 12.25 -3.09
C MET A 95 -9.36 11.96 -3.45
N PRO A 96 -9.08 11.38 -4.61
CA PRO A 96 -7.74 11.33 -5.17
C PRO A 96 -7.05 12.69 -5.06
N ARG A 97 -5.71 12.73 -5.06
CA ARG A 97 -4.97 14.00 -5.03
C ARG A 97 -5.61 14.99 -5.98
N ARG A 98 -5.96 16.17 -5.47
CA ARG A 98 -6.66 17.17 -6.26
C ARG A 98 -5.82 17.57 -7.45
N ALA A 99 -6.50 17.83 -8.58
CA ALA A 99 -5.92 18.55 -9.69
C ALA A 99 -5.31 19.87 -9.18
N GLY A 100 -4.12 20.18 -9.66
CA GLY A 100 -3.38 21.39 -9.28
C GLY A 100 -2.94 22.13 -10.53
N PRO A 101 -2.43 23.35 -10.39
CA PRO A 101 -1.96 24.16 -11.52
C PRO A 101 -0.74 23.54 -12.21
N ARG A 102 -0.10 22.58 -11.57
CA ARG A 102 1.10 21.92 -12.07
C ARG A 102 1.20 20.48 -11.58
N LEU A 103 1.47 19.57 -12.50
CA LEU A 103 1.85 18.20 -12.18
C LEU A 103 3.28 18.18 -11.60
N ILE A 104 3.41 17.61 -10.40
CA ILE A 104 4.71 17.31 -9.78
C ILE A 104 4.87 15.80 -9.75
N ARG A 105 5.95 15.31 -10.33
CA ARG A 105 6.31 13.89 -10.30
C ARG A 105 7.40 13.66 -9.25
N HIS A 106 7.07 12.95 -8.22
CA HIS A 106 8.04 12.47 -7.23
C HIS A 106 8.67 11.16 -7.72
N ALA A 107 9.99 11.05 -7.62
CA ALA A 107 10.72 9.84 -8.02
C ALA A 107 10.88 8.90 -6.83
N PHE A 108 10.75 7.60 -7.09
CA PHE A 108 11.13 6.56 -6.14
C PHE A 108 12.65 6.35 -6.15
N GLY A 109 13.19 6.01 -4.97
CA GLY A 109 14.58 5.59 -4.80
C GLY A 109 14.77 4.08 -5.01
N ARG A 110 15.94 3.60 -4.58
CA ARG A 110 16.30 2.16 -4.61
C ARG A 110 16.32 1.55 -3.21
N ALA A 111 15.52 2.06 -2.28
CA ALA A 111 15.43 1.54 -0.93
C ALA A 111 14.97 0.08 -0.93
N SER A 112 15.62 -0.73 -0.11
CA SER A 112 15.20 -2.11 0.14
C SER A 112 14.16 -2.13 1.26
N ILE A 113 12.97 -2.65 0.98
CA ILE A 113 11.87 -2.74 1.94
C ILE A 113 11.46 -4.20 2.10
N ALA A 114 11.47 -4.69 3.34
CA ALA A 114 10.95 -6.01 3.64
C ALA A 114 9.46 -5.93 4.01
N VAL A 115 8.69 -6.90 3.53
CA VAL A 115 7.30 -7.15 3.93
C VAL A 115 7.28 -8.41 4.78
N LEU A 116 6.97 -8.29 6.05
CA LEU A 116 7.12 -9.36 7.03
C LEU A 116 5.80 -9.64 7.76
N PRO A 117 5.18 -10.80 7.55
CA PRO A 117 4.04 -11.22 8.36
C PRO A 117 4.50 -11.81 9.68
N VAL A 118 3.78 -11.54 10.77
CA VAL A 118 3.89 -12.29 12.00
C VAL A 118 2.96 -13.50 11.96
N ALA A 119 3.39 -14.61 12.57
CA ALA A 119 2.57 -15.81 12.73
C ALA A 119 2.93 -16.51 14.04
N PRO A 120 2.03 -17.32 14.64
CA PRO A 120 2.39 -18.14 15.80
C PRO A 120 3.56 -19.06 15.46
N GLY A 121 4.64 -19.00 16.27
CA GLY A 121 5.83 -19.82 16.07
C GLY A 121 6.72 -19.42 14.88
N CYS A 122 6.52 -18.26 14.25
CA CYS A 122 7.45 -17.80 13.21
C CYS A 122 8.82 -17.45 13.80
N ALA A 123 9.87 -17.64 12.98
CA ALA A 123 11.24 -17.37 13.39
C ALA A 123 11.49 -15.85 13.47
N MET A 124 11.39 -15.27 14.67
CA MET A 124 11.61 -13.83 14.90
C MET A 124 13.01 -13.35 14.50
N GLN A 125 13.99 -14.24 14.43
CA GLN A 125 15.34 -13.97 13.92
C GLN A 125 15.34 -13.51 12.45
N VAL A 126 14.35 -13.92 11.66
CA VAL A 126 14.20 -13.45 10.27
C VAL A 126 13.77 -11.97 10.26
N ILE A 127 12.83 -11.60 11.15
CA ILE A 127 12.41 -10.22 11.32
C ILE A 127 13.56 -9.35 11.82
N ASP A 128 14.27 -9.82 12.84
CA ASP A 128 15.47 -9.14 13.38
C ASP A 128 16.53 -8.94 12.29
N HIS A 129 16.81 -9.96 11.49
CA HIS A 129 17.76 -9.82 10.39
C HIS A 129 17.30 -8.79 9.34
N ALA A 130 16.05 -8.84 8.92
CA ALA A 130 15.53 -7.88 7.96
C ALA A 130 15.61 -6.44 8.48
N MET A 131 15.33 -6.21 9.77
CA MET A 131 15.47 -4.89 10.39
C MET A 131 16.93 -4.40 10.44
N LYS A 132 17.91 -5.29 10.28
CA LYS A 132 19.35 -4.95 10.22
C LYS A 132 19.85 -4.62 8.82
N VAL A 133 19.22 -5.17 7.77
CA VAL A 133 19.74 -5.10 6.39
C VAL A 133 18.87 -4.30 5.43
N CYS A 134 17.58 -4.04 5.78
CA CYS A 134 16.68 -3.26 4.95
C CYS A 134 16.61 -1.80 5.39
N ASP A 135 16.22 -0.94 4.45
CA ASP A 135 16.04 0.50 4.66
C ASP A 135 14.68 0.84 5.29
N GLY A 136 13.71 -0.07 5.18
CA GLY A 136 12.37 0.08 5.76
C GLY A 136 11.64 -1.26 5.86
N ILE A 137 10.64 -1.31 6.73
CA ILE A 137 9.86 -2.53 7.00
C ILE A 137 8.37 -2.22 6.91
N VAL A 138 7.62 -3.08 6.22
CA VAL A 138 6.17 -3.20 6.37
C VAL A 138 5.88 -4.45 7.19
N LEU A 139 5.49 -4.27 8.44
CA LEU A 139 5.17 -5.35 9.36
C LEU A 139 3.67 -5.66 9.30
N ARG A 140 3.32 -6.88 8.87
CA ARG A 140 1.93 -7.34 8.81
C ARG A 140 1.56 -7.97 10.15
N CYS A 141 0.79 -7.21 10.95
CA CYS A 141 0.37 -7.57 12.29
C CYS A 141 -0.93 -8.40 12.29
N TYR A 142 -1.25 -9.03 13.41
CA TYR A 142 -2.58 -9.62 13.63
C TYR A 142 -3.63 -8.51 13.75
N GLY A 143 -4.86 -8.80 13.33
CA GLY A 143 -6.06 -8.00 13.53
C GLY A 143 -5.82 -6.49 13.65
N SER A 144 -6.07 -5.94 14.81
CA SER A 144 -5.95 -4.50 15.10
C SER A 144 -4.53 -3.98 15.38
N GLY A 145 -3.47 -4.75 15.04
CA GLY A 145 -2.09 -4.31 15.24
C GLY A 145 -1.38 -4.97 16.43
N THR A 146 -1.77 -6.21 16.77
CA THR A 146 -1.07 -7.00 17.77
C THR A 146 0.04 -7.87 17.14
N VAL A 147 1.04 -8.18 17.94
CA VAL A 147 2.19 -9.02 17.58
C VAL A 147 2.49 -10.03 18.69
N PRO A 148 3.22 -11.11 18.42
CA PRO A 148 3.67 -12.02 19.48
C PRO A 148 4.48 -11.29 20.54
N ASN A 149 4.27 -11.66 21.81
CA ASN A 149 5.14 -11.21 22.92
C ASN A 149 6.43 -12.02 22.89
N ASP A 150 7.40 -11.54 22.12
CA ASP A 150 8.67 -12.23 21.87
C ASP A 150 9.86 -11.28 22.12
N PRO A 151 10.86 -11.66 22.95
CA PRO A 151 11.99 -10.80 23.27
C PRO A 151 12.90 -10.51 22.07
N VAL A 152 12.97 -11.39 21.07
CA VAL A 152 13.74 -11.16 19.84
C VAL A 152 13.07 -10.06 19.02
N LEU A 153 11.74 -10.09 18.89
CA LEU A 153 10.98 -9.04 18.22
C LEU A 153 11.16 -7.70 18.95
N ALA A 154 11.09 -7.70 20.28
CA ALA A 154 11.29 -6.50 21.09
C ALA A 154 12.66 -5.87 20.83
N GLY A 155 13.73 -6.66 20.91
CA GLY A 155 15.08 -6.20 20.64
C GLY A 155 15.30 -5.74 19.19
N ALA A 156 14.65 -6.40 18.23
CA ALA A 156 14.70 -6.00 16.82
C ALA A 156 14.05 -4.63 16.58
N LEU A 157 12.90 -4.37 17.19
CA LEU A 157 12.21 -3.07 17.12
C LEU A 157 13.03 -1.96 17.78
N GLU A 158 13.61 -2.23 18.95
CA GLU A 158 14.52 -1.30 19.63
C GLU A 158 15.73 -0.94 18.76
N ALA A 159 16.36 -1.94 18.16
CA ALA A 159 17.49 -1.74 17.26
C ALA A 159 17.13 -0.99 15.99
N ALA A 160 15.96 -1.24 15.42
CA ALA A 160 15.44 -0.50 14.28
C ALA A 160 15.20 0.98 14.62
N ALA A 161 14.59 1.26 15.78
CA ALA A 161 14.37 2.62 16.28
C ALA A 161 15.71 3.36 16.50
N ALA A 162 16.70 2.71 17.13
CA ALA A 162 18.02 3.29 17.34
C ALA A 162 18.78 3.61 16.04
N ARG A 163 18.49 2.89 14.96
CA ARG A 163 19.06 3.09 13.62
C ARG A 163 18.21 3.98 12.71
N ALA A 164 17.12 4.53 13.22
CA ALA A 164 16.15 5.33 12.48
C ALA A 164 15.56 4.60 11.25
N ILE A 165 15.36 3.27 11.34
CA ILE A 165 14.69 2.47 10.31
C ILE A 165 13.17 2.60 10.48
N PRO A 166 12.43 3.12 9.50
CA PRO A 166 10.98 3.20 9.58
C PRO A 166 10.33 1.82 9.50
N VAL A 167 9.47 1.52 10.44
CA VAL A 167 8.64 0.32 10.48
C VAL A 167 7.18 0.76 10.41
N VAL A 168 6.45 0.30 9.40
CA VAL A 168 5.02 0.59 9.21
C VAL A 168 4.23 -0.68 9.51
N ALA A 169 3.32 -0.61 10.47
CA ALA A 169 2.41 -1.71 10.80
C ALA A 169 1.15 -1.65 9.94
N VAL A 170 0.75 -2.77 9.35
CA VAL A 170 -0.53 -2.95 8.68
C VAL A 170 -1.19 -4.25 9.12
N SER A 171 -2.52 -4.32 9.05
CA SER A 171 -3.23 -5.55 9.38
C SER A 171 -3.00 -6.65 8.34
N GLN A 172 -3.03 -7.91 8.78
CA GLN A 172 -3.15 -9.07 7.90
C GLN A 172 -4.60 -9.30 7.42
N THR A 173 -5.57 -8.73 8.14
CA THR A 173 -6.98 -8.78 7.72
C THR A 173 -7.21 -7.87 6.54
N LEU A 174 -8.22 -8.18 5.74
CA LEU A 174 -8.57 -7.37 4.58
C LEU A 174 -9.28 -6.07 4.97
N GLU A 175 -9.96 -6.08 6.11
CA GLU A 175 -10.78 -4.96 6.60
C GLU A 175 -10.46 -4.65 8.05
N GLY A 176 -10.82 -3.44 8.50
CA GLY A 176 -10.69 -2.96 9.88
C GLY A 176 -9.38 -2.21 10.18
N GLY A 177 -8.28 -2.58 9.54
CA GLY A 177 -6.99 -1.90 9.74
C GLY A 177 -6.38 -2.10 11.13
N THR A 178 -5.33 -1.31 11.41
CA THR A 178 -4.65 -1.27 12.71
C THR A 178 -5.06 -0.04 13.53
N THR A 179 -5.04 -0.20 14.86
CA THR A 179 -5.11 0.89 15.84
C THR A 179 -4.11 0.54 16.95
N LEU A 180 -2.87 0.95 16.75
CA LEU A 180 -1.78 0.58 17.65
C LEU A 180 -2.05 1.07 19.08
N GLY A 181 -1.76 0.20 20.06
CA GLY A 181 -1.94 0.54 21.47
C GLY A 181 -3.34 0.24 22.04
N THR A 182 -4.29 -0.23 21.26
CA THR A 182 -5.60 -0.67 21.75
C THR A 182 -5.47 -1.85 22.73
N TYR A 183 -4.53 -2.74 22.47
CA TYR A 183 -4.24 -3.90 23.30
C TYR A 183 -2.78 -3.91 23.77
N GLU A 184 -2.53 -4.48 24.95
CA GLU A 184 -1.19 -4.60 25.51
C GLU A 184 -0.20 -5.28 24.56
N ALA A 185 -0.65 -6.31 23.85
CA ALA A 185 0.15 -7.02 22.82
C ALA A 185 0.56 -6.13 21.61
N GLY A 186 -0.05 -4.97 21.44
CA GLY A 186 0.35 -3.95 20.44
C GLY A 186 1.15 -2.78 21.02
N ALA A 187 1.18 -2.63 22.36
CA ALA A 187 1.87 -1.51 23.01
C ALA A 187 3.37 -1.46 22.74
N ILE A 188 3.99 -2.61 22.47
CA ILE A 188 5.41 -2.70 22.09
C ILE A 188 5.69 -1.94 20.80
N LEU A 189 4.79 -1.99 19.82
CA LEU A 189 4.94 -1.29 18.55
C LEU A 189 4.99 0.23 18.76
N LEU A 190 4.07 0.76 19.57
CA LEU A 190 4.07 2.19 19.92
C LEU A 190 5.34 2.61 20.68
N ARG A 191 5.76 1.83 21.67
CA ARG A 191 6.96 2.13 22.46
C ARG A 191 8.23 2.26 21.62
N HIS A 192 8.35 1.47 20.56
CA HIS A 192 9.50 1.52 19.66
C HIS A 192 9.24 2.38 18.42
N GLY A 193 8.19 3.20 18.43
CA GLY A 193 7.97 4.16 17.39
C GLY A 193 7.57 3.56 16.04
N VAL A 194 6.91 2.40 16.02
CA VAL A 194 6.32 1.87 14.80
C VAL A 194 5.21 2.80 14.31
N ILE A 195 5.16 3.01 13.00
CA ILE A 195 4.19 3.90 12.36
C ILE A 195 2.89 3.11 12.15
N ASP A 196 1.76 3.67 12.58
CA ASP A 196 0.47 3.05 12.36
C ASP A 196 0.03 3.23 10.90
N GLY A 197 -0.04 2.14 10.16
CA GLY A 197 -0.53 2.11 8.79
C GLY A 197 -2.06 2.20 8.70
N ARG A 198 -2.76 2.12 9.82
CA ARG A 198 -4.21 2.15 9.91
C ARG A 198 -4.84 1.12 8.98
N ASP A 199 -5.74 1.54 8.11
CA ASP A 199 -6.43 0.68 7.16
C ASP A 199 -5.87 0.75 5.72
N MET A 200 -4.62 1.21 5.56
CA MET A 200 -3.94 1.10 4.27
C MET A 200 -3.87 -0.34 3.81
N THR A 201 -4.03 -0.54 2.50
CA THR A 201 -3.65 -1.83 1.90
C THR A 201 -2.15 -2.03 2.04
N LEU A 202 -1.69 -3.28 1.98
CA LEU A 202 -0.25 -3.59 1.96
C LEU A 202 0.45 -2.84 0.83
N GLU A 203 -0.17 -2.80 -0.32
CA GLU A 203 0.35 -2.18 -1.54
C GLU A 203 0.51 -0.66 -1.38
N ALA A 204 -0.47 -0.02 -0.74
CA ALA A 204 -0.42 1.40 -0.42
C ALA A 204 0.66 1.72 0.63
N ALA A 205 0.72 0.94 1.71
CA ALA A 205 1.73 1.12 2.76
C ALA A 205 3.16 0.94 2.23
N TYR A 206 3.37 -0.08 1.38
CA TYR A 206 4.65 -0.32 0.72
C TYR A 206 5.06 0.87 -0.18
N ALA A 207 4.16 1.30 -1.07
CA ALA A 207 4.43 2.40 -1.99
C ALA A 207 4.69 3.72 -1.24
N LYS A 208 3.93 3.98 -0.17
CA LYS A 208 4.06 5.18 0.66
C LYS A 208 5.37 5.21 1.40
N LEU A 209 5.77 4.08 2.01
CA LEU A 209 7.07 3.95 2.67
C LEU A 209 8.22 4.10 1.68
N ALA A 210 8.12 3.49 0.49
CA ALA A 210 9.14 3.62 -0.55
C ALA A 210 9.32 5.07 -1.01
N LEU A 211 8.23 5.82 -1.14
CA LEU A 211 8.30 7.23 -1.50
C LEU A 211 8.82 8.09 -0.35
N ALA A 212 8.43 7.81 0.88
CA ALA A 212 8.95 8.48 2.08
C ALA A 212 10.48 8.34 2.18
N LEU A 213 11.01 7.12 2.00
CA LEU A 213 12.45 6.85 1.99
C LEU A 213 13.19 7.59 0.87
N ALA A 214 12.53 7.85 -0.26
CA ALA A 214 13.14 8.55 -1.39
C ALA A 214 13.11 10.08 -1.27
N THR A 215 12.15 10.64 -0.52
CA THR A 215 11.86 12.07 -0.55
C THR A 215 11.99 12.78 0.79
N CYS A 216 12.00 12.05 1.90
CA CYS A 216 12.06 12.61 3.24
C CYS A 216 13.47 12.45 3.83
N PRO A 217 14.03 13.50 4.47
CA PRO A 217 15.43 13.52 4.90
C PRO A 217 15.73 12.65 6.12
N ASP A 218 14.73 12.37 6.96
CA ASP A 218 14.92 11.68 8.24
C ASP A 218 13.66 10.91 8.66
N LEU A 219 13.77 10.11 9.73
CA LEU A 219 12.68 9.29 10.26
C LEU A 219 11.47 10.12 10.69
N ALA A 220 11.65 11.30 11.24
CA ALA A 220 10.53 12.15 11.68
C ALA A 220 9.70 12.64 10.48
N ALA A 221 10.38 13.09 9.43
CA ALA A 221 9.74 13.49 8.17
C ALA A 221 9.09 12.28 7.45
N GLN A 222 9.75 11.11 7.46
CA GLN A 222 9.20 9.87 6.89
C GLN A 222 7.92 9.44 7.62
N ARG A 223 7.93 9.49 8.96
CA ARG A 223 6.73 9.24 9.78
C ARG A 223 5.59 10.18 9.41
N ALA A 224 5.84 11.49 9.45
CA ALA A 224 4.84 12.50 9.13
C ALA A 224 4.26 12.29 7.71
N PHE A 225 5.11 11.91 6.75
CA PHE A 225 4.69 11.60 5.39
C PHE A 225 3.79 10.35 5.33
N VAL A 226 4.15 9.27 6.04
CA VAL A 226 3.36 8.03 6.05
C VAL A 226 2.02 8.23 6.77
N GLU A 227 1.97 8.99 7.84
CA GLU A 227 0.74 9.27 8.61
C GLU A 227 -0.19 10.27 7.90
N ALA A 228 0.35 11.18 7.08
CA ALA A 228 -0.45 12.17 6.36
C ALA A 228 -1.27 11.53 5.24
N PRO A 229 -2.57 11.81 5.11
CA PRO A 229 -3.35 11.35 3.97
C PRO A 229 -2.95 12.12 2.71
N LEU A 230 -2.65 11.39 1.63
CA LEU A 230 -2.12 11.95 0.38
C LEU A 230 -3.09 11.85 -0.80
N CYS A 231 -3.62 10.66 -1.09
CA CYS A 231 -4.34 10.37 -2.33
C CYS A 231 -5.54 9.44 -2.15
N GLY A 232 -6.07 9.36 -0.93
CA GLY A 232 -7.21 8.51 -0.60
C GLY A 232 -6.84 7.07 -0.26
N GLU A 233 -5.64 6.87 0.25
CA GLU A 233 -5.13 5.57 0.69
C GLU A 233 -5.69 5.10 2.04
N PHE A 234 -6.30 6.00 2.79
CA PHE A 234 -7.02 5.69 4.03
C PHE A 234 -8.53 5.64 3.82
N GLY A 235 -9.20 4.84 4.60
CA GLY A 235 -10.64 4.81 4.70
C GLY A 235 -11.21 5.90 5.60
N PRO A 236 -12.55 5.95 5.71
CA PRO A 236 -13.25 6.85 6.61
C PRO A 236 -12.77 6.71 8.05
N THR A 237 -12.52 7.84 8.70
CA THR A 237 -12.28 7.86 10.15
C THR A 237 -13.60 7.53 10.83
N THR A 238 -13.68 6.37 11.47
CA THR A 238 -14.83 5.95 12.30
C THR A 238 -14.87 6.76 13.60
#